data_5e84119d56fe2009013ed652e84e88bb
#
_entry.id   5e84119d56fe2009013ed652e84e88bb
#
_cell.length_a   1.000
_cell.length_b   1.000
_cell.length_c   1.000
_cell.angle_alpha   90.00
_cell.angle_beta   90.00
_cell.angle_gamma   90.00
#
_symmetry.space_group_name_H-M   'P 1'
#
loop_
_entity.id
_entity.type
_entity.pdbx_description
1 polymer ?
#
loop_
_entity_poly.entity_id
_entity_poly.type
_entity_poly.pdbx_seq_one_letter_code
_entity_poly.pdbx_strand_id
1 'polypeptide(L)'
;MPEAALAQYAQGYGKDDRPLRVGPGPLDAEGYGVKTSAADLLRFVDANLHPERLDRPWAQALDATHRGYYKVGDMTQGLGWEAYDWPISLKRLQAGNSTPMALQPHRIARLPAPQALEGQRLLNKTGSTNGFGAYVAFIPGRDLGLVILANRNYPNAERVKIAYAILSGLEQQAKVPLKR
;
A
#
# COMPACT_ATOMS: atom_id res chain seq x y z
N MET A 1 -10.81 19.78 -4.78
CA MET A 1 -9.42 20.18 -5.06
C MET A 1 -9.44 21.65 -5.42
N PRO A 2 -8.52 22.47 -4.87
CA PRO A 2 -8.42 23.90 -5.23
C PRO A 2 -8.17 24.07 -6.72
N GLU A 3 -8.73 25.13 -7.33
CA GLU A 3 -8.62 25.41 -8.76
C GLU A 3 -7.16 25.52 -9.22
N ALA A 4 -6.33 26.18 -8.42
CA ALA A 4 -4.88 26.31 -8.70
C ALA A 4 -4.13 24.96 -8.77
N ALA A 5 -4.65 23.89 -8.15
CA ALA A 5 -4.06 22.57 -8.20
C ALA A 5 -4.57 21.71 -9.38
N LEU A 6 -5.59 22.17 -10.12
CA LEU A 6 -6.17 21.43 -11.25
C LEU A 6 -5.16 21.22 -12.39
N ALA A 7 -4.28 22.19 -12.61
CA ALA A 7 -3.22 22.11 -13.62
C ALA A 7 -2.20 21.00 -13.32
N GLN A 8 -2.02 20.63 -12.05
CA GLN A 8 -1.12 19.58 -11.60
C GLN A 8 -1.80 18.22 -11.50
N TYR A 9 -3.12 18.16 -11.67
CA TYR A 9 -3.86 16.90 -11.60
C TYR A 9 -3.64 16.10 -12.88
N ALA A 10 -2.95 14.97 -12.75
CA ALA A 10 -2.67 14.08 -13.87
C ALA A 10 -3.96 13.66 -14.60
N GLN A 11 -3.89 13.57 -15.92
CA GLN A 11 -4.96 12.97 -16.71
C GLN A 11 -4.93 11.45 -16.53
N GLY A 12 -6.02 10.89 -16.02
CA GLY A 12 -6.23 9.46 -15.97
C GLY A 12 -6.80 8.92 -17.28
N TYR A 13 -6.59 7.63 -17.53
CA TYR A 13 -7.08 6.94 -18.74
C TYR A 13 -7.79 5.65 -18.39
N GLY A 14 -8.95 5.44 -18.98
CA GLY A 14 -9.72 4.20 -18.91
C GLY A 14 -9.07 3.05 -19.69
N LYS A 15 -9.74 1.88 -19.68
CA LYS A 15 -9.27 0.69 -20.43
C LYS A 15 -9.28 0.91 -21.95
N ASP A 16 -10.13 1.78 -22.44
CA ASP A 16 -10.32 2.16 -23.84
C ASP A 16 -9.52 3.41 -24.22
N ASP A 17 -8.53 3.78 -23.42
CA ASP A 17 -7.68 4.97 -23.57
C ASP A 17 -8.44 6.30 -23.51
N ARG A 18 -9.72 6.30 -23.14
CA ARG A 18 -10.47 7.53 -22.94
C ARG A 18 -9.96 8.27 -21.71
N PRO A 19 -9.75 9.59 -21.83
CA PRO A 19 -9.37 10.41 -20.71
C PRO A 19 -10.50 10.49 -19.70
N LEU A 20 -10.19 10.32 -18.42
CA LEU A 20 -11.13 10.47 -17.32
C LEU A 20 -10.44 11.01 -16.07
N ARG A 21 -11.22 11.65 -15.21
CA ARG A 21 -10.84 12.06 -13.87
C ARG A 21 -11.89 11.57 -12.89
N VAL A 22 -11.45 11.17 -11.71
CA VAL A 22 -12.34 10.72 -10.65
C VAL A 22 -13.02 11.94 -10.01
N GLY A 23 -14.35 12.00 -10.16
CA GLY A 23 -15.19 13.00 -9.51
C GLY A 23 -15.59 12.60 -8.09
N PRO A 24 -16.22 13.52 -7.34
CA PRO A 24 -16.81 13.22 -6.04
C PRO A 24 -17.88 12.12 -6.15
N GLY A 25 -17.98 11.31 -5.10
CA GLY A 25 -18.98 10.26 -4.99
C GLY A 25 -19.16 9.83 -3.54
N PRO A 26 -20.07 8.88 -3.26
CA PRO A 26 -20.27 8.39 -1.89
C PRO A 26 -18.96 7.88 -1.28
N LEU A 27 -18.65 8.30 -0.05
CA LEU A 27 -17.45 7.92 0.71
C LEU A 27 -16.12 8.25 -0.02
N ASP A 28 -16.10 9.26 -0.89
CA ASP A 28 -14.87 9.65 -1.59
C ASP A 28 -13.79 10.17 -0.63
N ALA A 29 -14.17 10.93 0.38
CA ALA A 29 -13.26 11.45 1.39
C ALA A 29 -12.54 10.33 2.17
N GLU A 30 -13.25 9.25 2.48
CA GLU A 30 -12.73 8.12 3.27
C GLU A 30 -12.09 7.05 2.41
N GLY A 31 -12.58 6.85 1.19
CA GLY A 31 -12.22 5.70 0.36
C GLY A 31 -11.20 5.99 -0.74
N TYR A 32 -11.44 6.99 -1.58
CA TYR A 32 -10.68 7.16 -2.83
C TYR A 32 -10.50 8.62 -3.27
N GLY A 33 -10.93 9.58 -2.47
CA GLY A 33 -10.90 11.02 -2.83
C GLY A 33 -9.54 11.68 -2.67
N VAL A 34 -8.59 11.05 -2.00
CA VAL A 34 -7.26 11.61 -1.81
C VAL A 34 -6.54 11.71 -3.15
N LYS A 35 -6.12 12.92 -3.50
CA LYS A 35 -5.30 13.22 -4.66
C LYS A 35 -3.94 13.68 -4.15
N THR A 36 -2.91 12.93 -4.49
CA THR A 36 -1.57 13.12 -3.92
C THR A 36 -0.49 12.93 -4.98
N SER A 37 0.70 13.44 -4.72
CA SER A 37 1.90 13.15 -5.49
C SER A 37 2.64 11.92 -4.92
N ALA A 38 3.54 11.32 -5.69
CA ALA A 38 4.41 10.26 -5.20
C ALA A 38 5.29 10.76 -4.04
N ALA A 39 5.76 12.00 -4.11
CA ALA A 39 6.58 12.60 -3.06
C ALA A 39 5.82 12.74 -1.73
N ASP A 40 4.56 13.20 -1.78
CA ASP A 40 3.76 13.35 -0.55
C ASP A 40 3.34 12.00 0.01
N LEU A 41 3.03 11.04 -0.86
CA LEU A 41 2.70 9.69 -0.40
C LEU A 41 3.93 8.95 0.16
N LEU A 42 5.15 9.25 -0.33
CA LEU A 42 6.39 8.77 0.30
C LEU A 42 6.60 9.37 1.69
N ARG A 43 6.25 10.64 1.93
CA ARG A 43 6.27 11.22 3.28
C ARG A 43 5.30 10.50 4.22
N PHE A 44 4.13 10.10 3.71
CA PHE A 44 3.21 9.28 4.49
C PHE A 44 3.78 7.89 4.78
N VAL A 45 4.49 7.27 3.85
CA VAL A 45 5.21 6.00 4.08
C VAL A 45 6.33 6.19 5.11
N ASP A 46 7.12 7.26 5.01
CA ASP A 46 8.15 7.59 6.00
C ASP A 46 7.57 7.78 7.41
N ALA A 47 6.44 8.46 7.53
CA ALA A 47 5.71 8.59 8.79
C ALA A 47 5.24 7.23 9.35
N ASN A 48 4.87 6.29 8.50
CA ASN A 48 4.52 4.92 8.91
C ASN A 48 5.75 4.08 9.31
N LEU A 49 6.92 4.35 8.71
CA LEU A 49 8.18 3.71 9.09
C LEU A 49 8.75 4.28 10.39
N HIS A 50 8.52 5.57 10.65
CA HIS A 50 9.11 6.32 11.76
C HIS A 50 8.05 7.08 12.58
N PRO A 51 7.04 6.40 13.13
CA PRO A 51 5.98 7.06 13.90
C PRO A 51 6.53 7.81 15.14
N GLU A 52 7.68 7.41 15.65
CA GLU A 52 8.36 8.07 16.78
C GLU A 52 8.79 9.52 16.50
N ARG A 53 8.86 9.93 15.22
CA ARG A 53 9.17 11.30 14.79
C ARG A 53 7.96 12.23 14.79
N LEU A 54 6.78 11.70 15.07
CA LEU A 54 5.52 12.41 15.03
C LEU A 54 5.03 12.80 16.42
N ASP A 55 4.16 13.80 16.48
CA ASP A 55 3.43 14.10 17.71
C ASP A 55 2.62 12.90 18.20
N ARG A 56 2.54 12.75 19.52
CA ARG A 56 1.93 11.59 20.18
C ARG A 56 0.56 11.15 19.61
N PRO A 57 -0.40 12.04 19.32
CA PRO A 57 -1.69 11.62 18.75
C PRO A 57 -1.55 10.94 17.39
N TRP A 58 -0.67 11.44 16.52
CA TRP A 58 -0.42 10.86 15.20
C TRP A 58 0.33 9.53 15.30
N ALA A 59 1.36 9.46 16.14
CA ALA A 59 2.08 8.22 16.41
C ALA A 59 1.14 7.10 16.90
N GLN A 60 0.24 7.43 17.83
CA GLN A 60 -0.77 6.48 18.34
C GLN A 60 -1.78 6.05 17.26
N ALA A 61 -2.19 6.98 16.40
CA ALA A 61 -3.10 6.67 15.30
C ALA A 61 -2.44 5.70 14.30
N LEU A 62 -1.18 5.94 13.93
CA LEU A 62 -0.42 5.03 13.05
C LEU A 62 -0.20 3.66 13.70
N ASP A 63 0.21 3.61 14.98
CA ASP A 63 0.35 2.35 15.72
C ASP A 63 -0.95 1.54 15.70
N ALA A 64 -2.10 2.18 15.89
CA ALA A 64 -3.39 1.50 15.81
C ALA A 64 -3.65 0.89 14.43
N THR A 65 -3.21 1.54 13.33
CA THR A 65 -3.33 0.98 11.97
C THR A 65 -2.35 -0.16 11.71
N HIS A 66 -1.23 -0.22 12.43
CA HIS A 66 -0.24 -1.29 12.36
C HIS A 66 -0.56 -2.49 13.27
N ARG A 67 -1.83 -2.66 13.65
CA ARG A 67 -2.29 -3.83 14.41
C ARG A 67 -3.13 -4.73 13.54
N GLY A 68 -2.82 -6.02 13.57
CA GLY A 68 -3.59 -7.06 12.87
C GLY A 68 -4.73 -7.56 13.73
N TYR A 69 -5.89 -7.72 13.13
CA TYR A 69 -7.13 -8.14 13.80
C TYR A 69 -7.64 -9.48 13.28
N TYR A 70 -7.40 -9.77 12.02
CA TYR A 70 -7.91 -10.99 11.36
C TYR A 70 -6.85 -11.63 10.49
N LYS A 71 -6.94 -12.96 10.37
CA LYS A 71 -6.18 -13.75 9.39
C LYS A 71 -7.09 -14.17 8.24
N VAL A 72 -6.57 -14.02 7.00
CA VAL A 72 -7.18 -14.51 5.76
C VAL A 72 -6.10 -15.21 4.95
N GLY A 73 -5.98 -16.52 5.10
CA GLY A 73 -4.84 -17.26 4.56
C GLY A 73 -3.50 -16.70 5.09
N ASP A 74 -2.63 -16.27 4.18
CA ASP A 74 -1.32 -15.69 4.52
C ASP A 74 -1.40 -14.24 5.00
N MET A 75 -2.50 -13.56 4.68
CA MET A 75 -2.70 -12.15 5.00
C MET A 75 -3.13 -11.96 6.46
N THR A 76 -2.57 -10.97 7.11
CA THR A 76 -3.11 -10.39 8.35
C THR A 76 -3.73 -9.04 8.02
N GLN A 77 -5.02 -8.88 8.32
CA GLN A 77 -5.75 -7.64 8.08
C GLN A 77 -5.61 -6.70 9.27
N GLY A 78 -5.06 -5.51 9.03
CA GLY A 78 -5.04 -4.38 9.95
C GLY A 78 -6.17 -3.37 9.66
N LEU A 79 -6.07 -2.17 10.22
CA LEU A 79 -6.94 -1.04 9.88
C LEU A 79 -6.41 -0.34 8.64
N GLY A 80 -6.90 -0.77 7.48
CA GLY A 80 -6.45 -0.28 6.17
C GLY A 80 -5.27 -1.05 5.58
N TRP A 81 -4.32 -1.50 6.39
CA TRP A 81 -3.16 -2.25 5.92
C TRP A 81 -3.42 -3.76 5.85
N GLU A 82 -2.84 -4.38 4.83
CA GLU A 82 -2.75 -5.81 4.61
C GLU A 82 -1.29 -6.23 4.85
N ALA A 83 -1.05 -7.13 5.79
CA ALA A 83 0.29 -7.51 6.20
C ALA A 83 0.61 -8.97 5.92
N TYR A 84 1.86 -9.22 5.54
CA TYR A 84 2.41 -10.55 5.27
C TYR A 84 3.74 -10.73 5.97
N ASP A 85 4.07 -11.97 6.34
CA ASP A 85 5.42 -12.27 6.80
C ASP A 85 6.41 -12.08 5.64
N TRP A 86 7.54 -11.39 5.87
CA TRP A 86 8.58 -11.16 4.88
C TRP A 86 9.85 -11.93 5.23
N PRO A 87 10.50 -12.61 4.28
CA PRO A 87 10.15 -12.69 2.84
C PRO A 87 8.95 -13.58 2.55
N ILE A 88 8.22 -13.24 1.52
CA ILE A 88 7.09 -14.02 0.97
C ILE A 88 7.36 -14.33 -0.51
N SER A 89 6.77 -15.39 -1.06
CA SER A 89 6.86 -15.62 -2.51
C SER A 89 5.94 -14.66 -3.28
N LEU A 90 6.39 -14.22 -4.47
CA LEU A 90 5.58 -13.37 -5.35
C LEU A 90 4.17 -13.95 -5.60
N LYS A 91 4.07 -15.26 -5.83
CA LYS A 91 2.79 -15.95 -6.07
C LYS A 91 1.81 -15.75 -4.90
N ARG A 92 2.28 -15.89 -3.66
CA ARG A 92 1.44 -15.72 -2.46
C ARG A 92 1.04 -14.25 -2.27
N LEU A 93 1.96 -13.33 -2.47
CA LEU A 93 1.67 -11.90 -2.38
C LEU A 93 0.66 -11.45 -3.46
N GLN A 94 0.80 -11.92 -4.68
CA GLN A 94 -0.17 -11.66 -5.75
C GLN A 94 -1.54 -12.27 -5.45
N ALA A 95 -1.60 -13.47 -4.87
CA ALA A 95 -2.86 -14.10 -4.50
C ALA A 95 -3.63 -13.25 -3.46
N GLY A 96 -2.94 -12.73 -2.44
CA GLY A 96 -3.54 -11.86 -1.44
C GLY A 96 -3.97 -10.49 -1.96
N ASN A 97 -3.39 -10.02 -3.07
CA ASN A 97 -3.73 -8.76 -3.73
C ASN A 97 -4.60 -8.95 -4.99
N SER A 98 -5.20 -10.12 -5.14
CA SER A 98 -5.99 -10.48 -6.31
C SER A 98 -7.42 -9.91 -6.27
N THR A 99 -8.05 -9.81 -7.45
CA THR A 99 -9.46 -9.42 -7.55
C THR A 99 -10.39 -10.37 -6.77
N PRO A 100 -10.23 -11.70 -6.81
CA PRO A 100 -11.01 -12.58 -5.94
C PRO A 100 -10.84 -12.28 -4.45
N MET A 101 -9.60 -12.02 -4.00
CA MET A 101 -9.36 -11.66 -2.59
C MET A 101 -10.10 -10.38 -2.19
N ALA A 102 -10.17 -9.40 -3.08
CA ALA A 102 -10.82 -8.12 -2.81
C ALA A 102 -12.36 -8.16 -2.91
N LEU A 103 -12.93 -9.00 -3.78
CA LEU A 103 -14.34 -8.92 -4.15
C LEU A 103 -15.18 -10.15 -3.77
N GLN A 104 -14.56 -11.24 -3.31
CA GLN A 104 -15.28 -12.43 -2.89
C GLN A 104 -15.24 -12.57 -1.36
N PRO A 105 -16.24 -13.20 -0.75
CA PRO A 105 -16.21 -13.49 0.68
C PRO A 105 -15.16 -14.57 0.99
N HIS A 106 -14.41 -14.37 2.08
CA HIS A 106 -13.41 -15.31 2.55
C HIS A 106 -13.67 -15.74 4.00
N ARG A 107 -13.26 -16.94 4.34
CA ARG A 107 -13.21 -17.36 5.74
C ARG A 107 -12.11 -16.57 6.45
N ILE A 108 -12.45 -16.02 7.59
CA ILE A 108 -11.54 -15.27 8.44
C ILE A 108 -11.34 -15.99 9.78
N ALA A 109 -10.17 -15.83 10.37
CA ALA A 109 -9.92 -16.16 11.77
C ALA A 109 -9.64 -14.87 12.53
N ARG A 110 -10.48 -14.56 13.52
CA ARG A 110 -10.25 -13.43 14.42
C ARG A 110 -9.06 -13.74 15.31
N LEU A 111 -8.13 -12.81 15.43
CA LEU A 111 -7.03 -12.94 16.37
C LEU A 111 -7.54 -12.73 17.81
N PRO A 112 -7.01 -13.49 18.80
CA PRO A 112 -7.43 -13.37 20.20
C PRO A 112 -7.24 -11.96 20.77
N ALA A 113 -6.17 -11.28 20.33
CA ALA A 113 -5.87 -9.89 20.60
C ALA A 113 -5.24 -9.24 19.36
N PRO A 114 -5.32 -7.90 19.19
CA PRO A 114 -4.61 -7.21 18.13
C PRO A 114 -3.11 -7.48 18.22
N GLN A 115 -2.50 -7.90 17.10
CA GLN A 115 -1.07 -8.22 17.02
C GLN A 115 -0.34 -7.04 16.34
N ALA A 116 0.79 -6.60 16.89
CA ALA A 116 1.65 -5.64 16.23
C ALA A 116 2.15 -6.19 14.89
N LEU A 117 2.06 -5.37 13.85
CA LEU A 117 2.53 -5.68 12.49
C LEU A 117 3.90 -5.04 12.25
N GLU A 118 4.85 -5.37 13.13
CA GLU A 118 6.20 -4.83 13.18
C GLU A 118 7.23 -5.83 12.66
N GLY A 119 8.49 -5.37 12.60
CA GLY A 119 9.63 -6.20 12.27
C GLY A 119 9.65 -6.64 10.82
N GLN A 120 9.84 -7.94 10.60
CA GLN A 120 9.94 -8.56 9.27
C GLN A 120 8.56 -8.77 8.63
N ARG A 121 7.76 -7.71 8.56
CA ARG A 121 6.46 -7.75 7.90
C ARG A 121 6.38 -6.77 6.75
N LEU A 122 5.86 -7.24 5.63
CA LEU A 122 5.46 -6.39 4.52
C LEU A 122 4.04 -5.90 4.78
N LEU A 123 3.87 -4.61 4.98
CA LEU A 123 2.57 -3.94 4.99
C LEU A 123 2.34 -3.35 3.61
N ASN A 124 1.13 -3.52 3.08
CA ASN A 124 0.83 -3.01 1.75
C ASN A 124 -0.65 -2.63 1.60
N LYS A 125 -0.93 -1.83 0.56
CA LYS A 125 -2.28 -1.55 0.10
C LYS A 125 -2.30 -1.25 -1.39
N THR A 126 -3.21 -1.90 -2.09
CA THR A 126 -3.57 -1.55 -3.47
C THR A 126 -4.66 -0.50 -3.49
N GLY A 127 -4.66 0.35 -4.51
CA GLY A 127 -5.75 1.27 -4.80
C GLY A 127 -6.04 1.29 -6.30
N SER A 128 -7.31 1.31 -6.66
CA SER A 128 -7.73 1.37 -8.06
C SER A 128 -9.00 2.18 -8.20
N THR A 129 -8.99 3.07 -9.19
CA THR A 129 -10.17 3.73 -9.72
C THR A 129 -10.24 3.47 -11.22
N ASN A 130 -11.28 3.95 -11.90
CA ASN A 130 -11.41 3.70 -13.34
C ASN A 130 -10.23 4.21 -14.17
N GLY A 131 -9.52 5.25 -13.72
CA GLY A 131 -8.43 5.87 -14.47
C GLY A 131 -7.07 5.90 -13.78
N PHE A 132 -6.98 5.33 -12.58
CA PHE A 132 -5.75 5.39 -11.79
C PHE A 132 -5.49 4.07 -11.08
N GLY A 133 -4.22 3.78 -10.85
CA GLY A 133 -3.78 2.65 -10.07
C GLY A 133 -2.70 3.07 -9.07
N ALA A 134 -2.78 2.55 -7.86
CA ALA A 134 -1.78 2.80 -6.82
C ALA A 134 -1.37 1.49 -6.14
N TYR A 135 -0.16 1.46 -5.63
CA TYR A 135 0.32 0.46 -4.70
C TYR A 135 1.32 1.10 -3.74
N VAL A 136 1.11 0.85 -2.48
CA VAL A 136 2.02 1.28 -1.40
C VAL A 136 2.47 0.03 -0.66
N ALA A 137 3.75 -0.07 -0.36
CA ALA A 137 4.29 -1.15 0.44
C ALA A 137 5.49 -0.68 1.27
N PHE A 138 5.62 -1.19 2.48
CA PHE A 138 6.76 -0.91 3.34
C PHE A 138 7.05 -2.07 4.29
N ILE A 139 8.30 -2.15 4.77
CA ILE A 139 8.80 -3.18 5.67
C ILE A 139 9.49 -2.47 6.84
N PRO A 140 8.79 -2.25 7.98
CA PRO A 140 9.35 -1.49 9.10
C PRO A 140 10.70 -2.01 9.57
N GLY A 141 10.86 -3.31 9.75
CA GLY A 141 12.13 -3.93 10.21
C GLY A 141 13.28 -3.86 9.18
N ARG A 142 13.07 -3.27 8.02
CA ARG A 142 14.08 -3.05 6.99
C ARG A 142 14.27 -1.58 6.62
N ASP A 143 13.47 -0.71 7.18
CA ASP A 143 13.42 0.72 6.82
C ASP A 143 13.27 0.91 5.30
N LEU A 144 12.43 0.09 4.68
CA LEU A 144 12.17 0.09 3.25
C LEU A 144 10.72 0.41 2.97
N GLY A 145 10.50 1.33 2.04
CA GLY A 145 9.17 1.65 1.56
C GLY A 145 9.16 2.06 0.10
N LEU A 146 8.04 1.85 -0.58
CA LEU A 146 7.86 2.27 -1.95
C LEU A 146 6.42 2.70 -2.24
N VAL A 147 6.29 3.53 -3.25
CA VAL A 147 5.02 4.00 -3.79
C VAL A 147 5.03 3.82 -5.31
N ILE A 148 3.96 3.26 -5.84
CA ILE A 148 3.69 3.21 -7.28
C ILE A 148 2.38 3.94 -7.53
N LEU A 149 2.43 5.00 -8.34
CA LEU A 149 1.25 5.72 -8.83
C LEU A 149 1.21 5.64 -10.35
N ALA A 150 0.05 5.35 -10.90
CA ALA A 150 -0.18 5.32 -12.33
C ALA A 150 -1.46 6.06 -12.69
N ASN A 151 -1.42 6.81 -13.77
CA ASN A 151 -2.57 7.48 -14.36
C ASN A 151 -3.37 6.56 -15.31
N ARG A 152 -3.31 5.26 -15.02
CA ARG A 152 -4.08 4.20 -15.68
C ARG A 152 -4.35 3.08 -14.67
N ASN A 153 -5.55 2.53 -14.70
CA ASN A 153 -5.86 1.34 -13.93
C ASN A 153 -5.36 0.08 -14.67
N TYR A 154 -4.11 -0.29 -14.43
CA TYR A 154 -3.54 -1.55 -14.90
C TYR A 154 -3.56 -2.62 -13.80
N PRO A 155 -3.39 -3.91 -14.14
CA PRO A 155 -3.63 -5.01 -13.20
C PRO A 155 -2.83 -4.91 -11.90
N ASN A 156 -3.47 -5.19 -10.76
CA ASN A 156 -2.82 -5.25 -9.45
C ASN A 156 -1.62 -6.20 -9.45
N ALA A 157 -1.74 -7.35 -10.13
CA ALA A 157 -0.67 -8.34 -10.20
C ALA A 157 0.65 -7.76 -10.74
N GLU A 158 0.59 -6.84 -11.72
CA GLU A 158 1.78 -6.19 -12.27
C GLU A 158 2.38 -5.17 -11.31
N ARG A 159 1.53 -4.38 -10.62
CA ARG A 159 1.99 -3.44 -9.58
C ARG A 159 2.70 -4.17 -8.43
N VAL A 160 2.10 -5.24 -7.95
CA VAL A 160 2.68 -6.11 -6.91
C VAL A 160 3.99 -6.75 -7.38
N LYS A 161 4.06 -7.22 -8.62
CA LYS A 161 5.28 -7.81 -9.20
C LYS A 161 6.43 -6.81 -9.27
N ILE A 162 6.16 -5.59 -9.74
CA ILE A 162 7.17 -4.53 -9.80
C ILE A 162 7.66 -4.18 -8.39
N ALA A 163 6.74 -3.96 -7.45
CA ALA A 163 7.09 -3.65 -6.06
C ALA A 163 7.91 -4.78 -5.42
N TYR A 164 7.50 -6.03 -5.61
CA TYR A 164 8.21 -7.20 -5.12
C TYR A 164 9.64 -7.28 -5.66
N ALA A 165 9.82 -7.05 -6.96
CA ALA A 165 11.14 -7.06 -7.58
C ALA A 165 12.07 -5.97 -7.01
N ILE A 166 11.53 -4.76 -6.79
CA ILE A 166 12.29 -3.64 -6.21
C ILE A 166 12.68 -3.96 -4.76
N LEU A 167 11.72 -4.35 -3.90
CA LEU A 167 11.99 -4.64 -2.49
C LEU A 167 12.97 -5.80 -2.32
N SER A 168 12.78 -6.88 -3.09
CA SER A 168 13.70 -8.03 -3.05
C SER A 168 15.11 -7.69 -3.56
N GLY A 169 15.20 -6.85 -4.59
CA GLY A 169 16.49 -6.38 -5.12
C GLY A 169 17.25 -5.52 -4.12
N LEU A 170 16.57 -4.59 -3.45
CA LEU A 170 17.17 -3.76 -2.40
C LEU A 170 17.68 -4.59 -1.21
N GLU A 171 16.91 -5.61 -0.79
CA GLU A 171 17.38 -6.52 0.27
C GLU A 171 18.61 -7.33 -0.12
N GLN A 172 18.70 -7.77 -1.38
CA GLN A 172 19.87 -8.49 -1.87
C GLN A 172 21.11 -7.59 -1.88
N GLN A 173 20.96 -6.33 -2.30
CA GLN A 173 22.06 -5.36 -2.30
C GLN A 173 22.55 -5.05 -0.88
N ALA A 174 21.62 -4.92 0.08
CA ALA A 174 21.98 -4.66 1.49
C ALA A 174 22.78 -5.81 2.13
N LYS A 175 22.70 -7.04 1.59
CA LYS A 175 23.47 -8.21 2.06
C LYS A 175 24.85 -8.34 1.44
N VAL A 176 25.16 -7.56 0.39
CA VAL A 176 26.49 -7.58 -0.25
C VAL A 176 27.43 -6.68 0.56
N PRO A 177 28.53 -7.21 1.15
CA PRO A 177 29.50 -6.36 1.85
C PRO A 177 30.07 -5.34 0.88
N LEU A 178 30.10 -4.07 1.27
CA LEU A 178 30.87 -3.05 0.56
C LEU A 178 32.32 -3.51 0.49
N LYS A 179 32.81 -3.87 -0.69
CA LYS A 179 34.24 -4.07 -0.89
C LYS A 179 34.92 -2.73 -0.61
N ARG A 180 35.61 -2.64 0.51
CA ARG A 180 36.48 -1.52 0.85
C ARG A 180 37.76 -1.61 0.02
#